data_724e89c8eebcfe196bae9a50ffe53768
#
_entry.id   724e89c8eebcfe196bae9a50ffe53768
#
_cell.length_a   1.000
_cell.length_b   1.000
_cell.length_c   1.000
_cell.angle_alpha   90.00
_cell.angle_beta   90.00
_cell.angle_gamma   90.00
#
_symmetry.space_group_name_H-M   'P 1'
#
loop_
_entity.id
_entity.type
_entity.pdbx_description
1 polymer ?
#
loop_
_entity_poly.entity_id
_entity_poly.type
_entity_poly.pdbx_seq_one_letter_code
_entity_poly.pdbx_strand_id
1 'polypeptide(L)'
;MAVGDVVSGLQTISSGAYLDIQPGSGSEWVIHNIYHADAAHLEFYDGSNSLIFDADTGPGFWAWYEFHCTNTRRIRVKNNAAGDQLIGYDGVQTK
;
A
#
# COMPACT_ATOMS: atom_id res chain seq x y z
N MET A 1 -14.54 0.87 -11.08
CA MET A 1 -15.07 0.16 -9.90
C MET A 1 -16.15 0.98 -9.24
N ALA A 2 -17.09 0.31 -8.62
CA ALA A 2 -18.19 0.97 -7.90
C ALA A 2 -17.90 0.98 -6.40
N VAL A 3 -18.59 1.85 -5.68
CA VAL A 3 -18.56 1.90 -4.21
C VAL A 3 -18.94 0.52 -3.67
N GLY A 4 -18.16 0.03 -2.71
CA GLY A 4 -18.33 -1.29 -2.10
C GLY A 4 -17.60 -2.42 -2.82
N ASP A 5 -17.07 -2.18 -4.02
CA ASP A 5 -16.25 -3.18 -4.72
C ASP A 5 -14.95 -3.43 -3.97
N VAL A 6 -14.51 -4.68 -4.01
CA VAL A 6 -13.19 -5.04 -3.51
C VAL A 6 -12.13 -4.44 -4.43
N VAL A 7 -11.14 -3.79 -3.84
CA VAL A 7 -9.93 -3.36 -4.55
C VAL A 7 -8.77 -4.23 -4.08
N SER A 8 -7.90 -4.59 -5.00
CA SER A 8 -6.72 -5.38 -4.67
C SER A 8 -5.62 -5.16 -5.70
N GLY A 9 -4.41 -5.46 -5.31
CA GLY A 9 -3.26 -5.48 -6.19
C GLY A 9 -2.20 -6.42 -5.66
N LEU A 10 -1.41 -6.98 -6.55
CA LEU A 10 -0.27 -7.80 -6.20
C LEU A 10 0.75 -7.65 -7.32
N GLN A 11 1.91 -7.12 -7.00
CA GLN A 11 2.93 -6.79 -8.00
C GLN A 11 4.31 -7.20 -7.51
N THR A 12 5.19 -7.50 -8.46
CA THR A 12 6.62 -7.63 -8.19
C THR A 12 7.23 -6.24 -8.14
N ILE A 13 7.82 -5.89 -7.02
CA ILE A 13 8.44 -4.59 -6.77
C ILE A 13 9.95 -4.76 -6.69
N SER A 14 10.68 -3.99 -7.47
CA SER A 14 12.15 -4.02 -7.47
C SER A 14 12.72 -3.53 -6.14
N SER A 15 13.92 -3.99 -5.79
CA SER A 15 14.63 -3.53 -4.60
C SER A 15 14.72 -1.99 -4.58
N GLY A 16 14.34 -1.39 -3.47
CA GLY A 16 14.36 0.06 -3.30
C GLY A 16 13.19 0.81 -3.93
N ALA A 17 12.33 0.14 -4.69
CA ALA A 17 11.17 0.75 -5.32
C ALA A 17 9.94 0.71 -4.39
N TYR A 18 8.89 1.43 -4.79
CA TYR A 18 7.65 1.56 -4.02
C TYR A 18 6.48 0.96 -4.78
N LEU A 19 5.54 0.38 -4.04
CA LEU A 19 4.18 0.19 -4.49
C LEU A 19 3.33 1.33 -3.94
N ASP A 20 2.75 2.14 -4.80
CA ASP A 20 1.84 3.20 -4.40
C ASP A 20 0.41 2.68 -4.39
N ILE A 21 -0.24 2.69 -3.23
CA ILE A 21 -1.64 2.33 -3.10
C ILE A 21 -2.45 3.60 -3.35
N GLN A 22 -2.75 3.86 -4.63
CA GLN A 22 -3.27 5.15 -5.07
C GLN A 22 -4.51 4.98 -5.94
N PRO A 23 -5.69 5.37 -5.43
CA PRO A 23 -6.90 5.44 -6.25
C PRO A 23 -6.75 6.43 -7.39
N GLY A 24 -7.53 6.24 -8.44
CA GLY A 24 -7.66 7.22 -9.51
C GLY A 24 -8.29 8.53 -8.99
N SER A 25 -8.14 9.60 -9.80
CA SER A 25 -8.74 10.89 -9.44
C SER A 25 -10.24 10.77 -9.24
N GLY A 26 -10.74 11.28 -8.13
CA GLY A 26 -12.15 11.22 -7.75
C GLY A 26 -12.56 9.93 -7.06
N SER A 27 -11.71 8.92 -6.98
CA SER A 27 -11.97 7.68 -6.24
C SER A 27 -11.29 7.69 -4.89
N GLU A 28 -11.87 6.95 -3.94
CA GLU A 28 -11.31 6.79 -2.60
C GLU A 28 -11.42 5.33 -2.17
N TRP A 29 -10.39 4.84 -1.50
CA TRP A 29 -10.31 3.47 -1.00
C TRP A 29 -10.05 3.46 0.50
N VAL A 30 -10.57 2.44 1.18
CA VAL A 30 -10.10 2.03 2.51
C VAL A 30 -9.36 0.71 2.33
N ILE A 31 -8.07 0.72 2.64
CA ILE A 31 -7.23 -0.46 2.51
C ILE A 31 -7.11 -1.11 3.88
N HIS A 32 -7.42 -2.41 3.93
CA HIS A 32 -7.44 -3.17 5.17
C HIS A 32 -6.20 -4.02 5.37
N ASN A 33 -5.65 -4.55 4.30
CA ASN A 33 -4.53 -5.49 4.40
C ASN A 33 -3.44 -5.14 3.39
N ILE A 34 -2.19 -5.29 3.82
CA ILE A 34 -1.01 -5.14 2.98
C ILE A 34 -0.12 -6.36 3.22
N TYR A 35 0.31 -7.01 2.14
CA TYR A 35 1.08 -8.24 2.18
C TYR A 35 2.46 -8.00 1.58
N HIS A 36 3.49 -8.63 2.15
CA HIS A 36 4.84 -8.54 1.61
C HIS A 36 5.61 -9.84 1.81
N ALA A 37 6.45 -10.17 0.84
CA ALA A 37 7.20 -11.42 0.84
C ALA A 37 8.56 -11.32 1.54
N ASP A 38 9.05 -10.11 1.77
CA ASP A 38 10.35 -9.84 2.39
C ASP A 38 10.30 -8.47 3.08
N ALA A 39 11.45 -7.95 3.51
CA ALA A 39 11.54 -6.68 4.22
C ALA A 39 10.87 -5.53 3.47
N ALA A 40 10.04 -4.78 4.15
CA ALA A 40 9.29 -3.64 3.60
C ALA A 40 8.98 -2.63 4.69
N HIS A 41 8.67 -1.39 4.29
CA HIS A 41 8.14 -0.43 5.24
C HIS A 41 6.92 0.31 4.65
N LEU A 42 6.13 0.89 5.54
CA LEU A 42 4.96 1.69 5.19
C LEU A 42 5.28 3.17 5.35
N GLU A 43 4.91 3.94 4.33
CA GLU A 43 4.96 5.40 4.38
C GLU A 43 3.58 5.97 4.14
N PHE A 44 3.23 6.98 4.94
CA PHE A 44 2.05 7.79 4.69
C PHE A 44 2.48 9.04 3.92
N TYR A 45 1.86 9.26 2.77
CA TYR A 45 2.15 10.40 1.91
C TYR A 45 0.87 11.22 1.70
N ASP A 46 0.92 12.51 2.01
CA ASP A 46 -0.26 13.39 1.97
C ASP A 46 -0.29 14.33 0.77
N GLY A 47 0.64 14.15 -0.16
CA GLY A 47 0.80 15.04 -1.32
C GLY A 47 1.99 16.00 -1.18
N SER A 48 2.51 16.19 0.02
CA SER A 48 3.66 17.08 0.29
C SER A 48 4.69 16.43 1.19
N ASN A 49 4.23 15.76 2.25
CA ASN A 49 5.10 15.17 3.26
C ASN A 49 4.95 13.64 3.24
N SER A 50 6.03 12.96 3.57
CA SER A 50 6.08 11.51 3.67
C SER A 50 6.60 11.11 5.04
N LEU A 51 5.91 10.16 5.69
CA LEU A 51 6.27 9.65 7.00
C LEU A 51 6.35 8.13 6.97
N ILE A 52 7.52 7.59 7.29
CA ILE A 52 7.68 6.15 7.52
C ILE A 52 7.12 5.86 8.93
N PHE A 53 6.11 5.02 9.02
CA PHE A 53 5.45 4.78 10.31
C PHE A 53 5.44 3.33 10.77
N ASP A 54 5.86 2.39 9.93
CA ASP A 54 6.01 0.99 10.32
C ASP A 54 6.97 0.29 9.37
N ALA A 55 7.63 -0.76 9.85
CA ALA A 55 8.59 -1.52 9.06
C ALA A 55 8.66 -2.96 9.56
N ASP A 56 8.85 -3.90 8.62
CA ASP A 56 9.13 -5.30 8.89
C ASP A 56 10.46 -5.70 8.26
N THR A 57 11.16 -6.63 8.90
CA THR A 57 12.47 -7.10 8.42
C THR A 57 12.39 -8.39 7.62
N GLY A 58 11.20 -8.96 7.43
CA GLY A 58 10.98 -10.21 6.70
C GLY A 58 9.56 -10.31 6.19
N PRO A 59 9.13 -11.49 5.72
CA PRO A 59 7.80 -11.68 5.18
C PRO A 59 6.71 -11.48 6.25
N GLY A 60 5.53 -11.05 5.80
CA GLY A 60 4.41 -10.85 6.70
C GLY A 60 3.27 -10.08 6.07
N PHE A 61 2.48 -9.49 6.93
CA PHE A 61 1.35 -8.68 6.49
C PHE A 61 0.96 -7.69 7.57
N TRP A 62 0.39 -6.58 7.14
CA TRP A 62 -0.30 -5.63 8.01
C TRP A 62 -1.78 -5.81 7.77
N ALA A 63 -2.53 -6.23 8.79
CA ALA A 63 -3.93 -6.58 8.67
C ALA A 63 -4.77 -5.82 9.72
N TRP A 64 -6.07 -5.72 9.44
CA TRP A 64 -7.06 -5.10 10.33
C TRP A 64 -6.88 -3.58 10.48
N TYR A 65 -6.17 -2.95 9.54
CA TYR A 65 -6.04 -1.51 9.46
C TYR A 65 -7.17 -0.88 8.65
N GLU A 66 -7.27 0.43 8.72
CA GLU A 66 -8.17 1.20 7.89
C GLU A 66 -7.38 2.37 7.30
N PHE A 67 -6.60 2.07 6.26
CA PHE A 67 -5.84 3.10 5.57
C PHE A 67 -6.72 3.80 4.55
N HIS A 68 -7.00 5.08 4.77
CA HIS A 68 -7.81 5.88 3.88
C HIS A 68 -6.92 6.45 2.76
N CYS A 69 -7.19 6.03 1.53
CA CYS A 69 -6.39 6.43 0.37
C CYS A 69 -7.23 7.21 -0.62
N THR A 70 -6.69 8.33 -1.08
CA THR A 70 -7.24 9.13 -2.18
C THR A 70 -6.17 9.26 -3.26
N ASN A 71 -6.47 9.95 -4.36
CA ASN A 71 -5.49 10.19 -5.41
C ASN A 71 -4.25 10.94 -4.89
N THR A 72 -4.42 11.82 -3.91
CA THR A 72 -3.34 12.62 -3.35
C THR A 72 -2.75 12.00 -2.09
N ARG A 73 -3.61 11.53 -1.19
CA ARG A 73 -3.22 10.97 0.11
C ARG A 73 -3.22 9.45 0.01
N ARG A 74 -2.08 8.82 0.25
CA ARG A 74 -1.94 7.39 0.02
C ARG A 74 -0.91 6.73 0.92
N ILE A 75 -0.96 5.41 0.96
CA ILE A 75 0.08 4.58 1.58
C ILE A 75 1.03 4.13 0.48
N ARG A 76 2.33 4.23 0.76
CA ARG A 76 3.40 3.75 -0.10
C ARG A 76 4.12 2.62 0.63
N VAL A 77 4.35 1.51 -0.06
CA VAL A 77 5.06 0.37 0.51
C VAL A 77 6.39 0.25 -0.22
N LYS A 78 7.48 0.39 0.52
CA LYS A 78 8.83 0.29 -0.06
C LYS A 78 9.39 -1.12 0.09
N ASN A 79 9.97 -1.65 -0.97
CA ASN A 79 10.74 -2.86 -0.91
C ASN A 79 12.13 -2.57 -0.34
N ASN A 80 12.39 -3.00 0.89
CA ASN A 80 13.68 -2.85 1.56
C ASN A 80 14.56 -4.09 1.45
N ALA A 81 14.12 -5.11 0.70
CA ALA A 81 14.89 -6.31 0.49
C ALA A 81 16.00 -6.10 -0.55
N ALA A 82 16.97 -7.00 -0.58
CA ALA A 82 18.08 -6.93 -1.53
C ALA A 82 17.66 -7.28 -2.96
N GLY A 83 16.52 -7.95 -3.16
CA GLY A 83 16.00 -8.34 -4.46
C GLY A 83 14.55 -7.95 -4.64
N ASP A 84 13.97 -8.36 -5.76
CA ASP A 84 12.56 -8.15 -6.04
C ASP A 84 11.69 -8.95 -5.08
N GLN A 85 10.51 -8.43 -4.75
CA GLN A 85 9.53 -9.18 -3.96
C GLN A 85 8.12 -8.87 -4.44
N LEU A 86 7.19 -9.78 -4.13
CA LEU A 86 5.77 -9.53 -4.31
C LEU A 86 5.26 -8.70 -3.13
N ILE A 87 4.56 -7.62 -3.46
CA ILE A 87 3.84 -6.79 -2.49
C ILE A 87 2.41 -6.63 -2.98
N GLY A 88 1.46 -6.77 -2.08
CA GLY A 88 0.05 -6.68 -2.41
C GLY A 88 -0.78 -5.99 -1.35
N TYR A 89 -2.02 -5.73 -1.69
CA TYR A 89 -2.98 -5.09 -0.78
C TYR A 89 -4.40 -5.46 -1.17
N ASP A 90 -5.31 -5.29 -0.24
CA ASP A 90 -6.74 -5.34 -0.51
C ASP A 90 -7.54 -4.40 0.40
N GLY A 91 -8.74 -4.08 -0.03
CA GLY A 91 -9.64 -3.20 0.69
C GLY A 91 -10.92 -3.02 -0.10
N VAL A 92 -11.58 -1.87 0.09
CA VAL A 92 -12.85 -1.57 -0.58
C VAL A 92 -12.84 -0.14 -1.12
N GLN A 93 -13.59 0.07 -2.19
CA GLN A 93 -13.82 1.41 -2.73
C GLN A 93 -14.96 2.07 -1.96
N THR A 94 -14.69 3.28 -1.46
CA THR A 94 -15.66 4.06 -0.68
C THR A 94 -16.21 5.26 -1.44
N LYS A 95 -15.56 5.59 -2.56
CA LYS A 95 -16.06 6.68 -3.41
C LYS A 95 -15.59 6.50 -4.85
#